data_d8a671cf83aa39d1e89b2a2ec2cdc3fe
#
_entry.id   d8a671cf83aa39d1e89b2a2ec2cdc3fe
#
_cell.length_a   1.000
_cell.length_b   1.000
_cell.length_c   1.000
_cell.angle_alpha   90.00
_cell.angle_beta   90.00
_cell.angle_gamma   90.00
#
_symmetry.space_group_name_H-M   'P 1'
#
loop_
_entity.id
_entity.type
_entity.pdbx_description
1 polymer ?
#
loop_
_entity_poly.entity_id
_entity_poly.type
_entity_poly.pdbx_seq_one_letter_code
_entity_poly.pdbx_strand_id
1 'polypeptide(L)' 'PLGDNIDVAAEIEKLQKELDYTQGFLKSVAGKLGNERFVNNAPEQVIANEKNKMADAKAKIEILSDKISSLSDD' A
#
# COMPACT_ATOMS: atom_id res chain seq x y z
N PRO A 1 -1.56 -32.94 4.11
CA PRO A 1 -1.51 -32.27 3.83
C PRO A 1 -1.79 -31.23 3.81
N LEU A 2 -1.66 -31.10 4.24
CA LEU A 2 -1.66 -30.25 4.23
C LEU A 2 -1.70 -29.24 3.63
N GLY A 3 -1.26 -28.54 4.16
CA GLY A 3 -1.13 -27.30 3.55
C GLY A 3 -1.43 -27.42 2.17
N ASP A 4 -1.50 -28.50 1.86
CA ASP A 4 -1.85 -28.84 0.60
C ASP A 4 -3.02 -28.14 0.11
N ASN A 5 -3.83 -27.62 0.93
CA ASN A 5 -4.97 -26.89 0.48
C ASN A 5 -4.70 -25.45 0.19
N ILE A 6 -3.54 -24.97 0.53
CA ILE A 6 -3.21 -23.59 0.32
C ILE A 6 -2.26 -23.46 -0.82
N ASP A 7 -2.68 -22.73 -1.83
CA ASP A 7 -1.80 -22.46 -2.94
C ASP A 7 -1.01 -21.22 -2.55
N VAL A 8 0.17 -21.44 -2.01
CA VAL A 8 1.01 -20.36 -1.54
C VAL A 8 1.38 -19.43 -2.68
N ALA A 9 1.66 -19.99 -3.84
CA ALA A 9 2.01 -19.17 -4.99
C ALA A 9 0.86 -18.23 -5.37
N ALA A 10 -0.36 -18.76 -5.34
CA ALA A 10 -1.53 -17.93 -5.66
C ALA A 10 -1.74 -16.86 -4.62
N GLU A 11 -1.51 -17.21 -3.36
CA GLU A 11 -1.67 -16.24 -2.29
C GLU A 11 -0.63 -15.13 -2.41
N ILE A 12 0.60 -15.48 -2.70
CA ILE A 12 1.67 -14.49 -2.90
C ILE A 12 1.33 -13.61 -4.08
N GLU A 13 0.85 -14.17 -5.16
CA GLU A 13 0.48 -13.39 -6.33
C GLU A 13 -0.61 -12.37 -5.99
N LYS A 14 -1.60 -12.81 -5.24
CA LYS A 14 -2.68 -11.92 -4.82
C LYS A 14 -2.16 -10.79 -3.97
N LEU A 15 -1.32 -11.11 -3.00
CA LEU A 15 -0.72 -10.10 -2.13
C LEU A 15 0.17 -9.15 -2.92
N GLN A 16 0.91 -9.69 -3.90
CA GLN A 16 1.79 -8.87 -4.71
C GLN A 16 0.99 -7.86 -5.53
N LYS A 17 -0.14 -8.28 -6.08
CA LYS A 17 -0.98 -7.37 -6.83
C LYS A 17 -1.53 -6.26 -5.95
N GLU A 18 -1.94 -6.63 -4.74
CA GLU A 18 -2.45 -5.65 -3.80
C GLU A 18 -1.33 -4.69 -3.38
N LEU A 19 -0.14 -5.22 -3.17
CA LEU A 19 1.01 -4.39 -2.83
C LEU A 19 1.32 -3.40 -3.95
N ASP A 20 1.35 -3.89 -5.18
CA ASP A 20 1.61 -3.02 -6.34
C ASP A 20 0.58 -1.90 -6.43
N TYR A 21 -0.68 -2.26 -6.25
CA TYR A 21 -1.76 -1.28 -6.28
C TYR A 21 -1.57 -0.23 -5.19
N THR A 22 -1.27 -0.69 -3.98
CA THR A 22 -1.10 0.20 -2.84
C THR A 22 0.11 1.11 -3.01
N GLN A 23 1.19 0.59 -3.59
CA GLN A 23 2.35 1.40 -3.87
C GLN A 23 2.05 2.49 -4.88
N GLY A 24 1.25 2.16 -5.89
CA GLY A 24 0.82 3.16 -6.87
C GLY A 24 -0.05 4.23 -6.22
N PHE A 25 -0.93 3.80 -5.34
CA PHE A 25 -1.79 4.71 -4.60
C PHE A 25 -0.94 5.65 -3.73
N LEU A 26 0.03 5.09 -3.02
CA LEU A 26 0.92 5.90 -2.19
C LEU A 26 1.68 6.92 -3.01
N LYS A 27 2.19 6.49 -4.15
CA LYS A 27 2.95 7.38 -5.03
C LYS A 27 2.08 8.54 -5.49
N SER A 28 0.83 8.24 -5.83
CA SER A 28 -0.11 9.26 -6.28
C SER A 28 -0.38 10.29 -5.18
N VAL A 29 -0.63 9.80 -3.96
CA VAL A 29 -0.91 10.68 -2.83
C VAL A 29 0.32 11.50 -2.48
N ALA A 30 1.48 10.86 -2.45
CA ALA A 30 2.73 11.55 -2.15
C ALA A 30 3.01 12.64 -3.19
N GLY A 31 2.69 12.35 -4.45
CA GLY A 31 2.85 13.34 -5.51
C GLY A 31 2.01 14.58 -5.29
N LYS A 32 0.77 14.38 -4.83
CA LYS A 32 -0.09 15.51 -4.52
C LYS A 32 0.47 16.34 -3.39
N LEU A 33 0.92 15.68 -2.34
CA LEU A 33 1.45 16.38 -1.17
C LEU A 33 2.78 17.06 -1.47
N GLY A 34 3.48 16.60 -2.49
CA GLY A 34 4.72 17.23 -2.91
C GLY A 34 4.50 18.37 -3.90
N ASN A 35 3.27 18.57 -4.33
CA ASN A 35 2.93 19.59 -5.29
C ASN A 35 2.54 20.88 -4.56
N GLU A 36 3.36 21.90 -4.67
CA GLU A 36 3.12 23.16 -3.96
C GLU A 36 1.79 23.79 -4.31
N ARG A 37 1.40 23.71 -5.56
CA ARG A 37 0.12 24.27 -5.99
C ARG A 37 -1.02 23.60 -5.27
N PHE A 38 -0.96 22.27 -5.19
CA PHE A 38 -2.02 21.53 -4.52
C PHE A 38 -2.06 21.90 -3.05
N VAL A 39 -0.90 21.88 -2.40
CA VAL A 39 -0.82 22.13 -0.96
C VAL A 39 -1.28 23.54 -0.62
N ASN A 40 -0.92 24.50 -1.46
CA ASN A 40 -1.27 25.89 -1.19
C ASN A 40 -2.71 26.21 -1.50
N ASN A 41 -3.34 25.47 -2.39
CA ASN A 41 -4.70 25.79 -2.82
C ASN A 41 -5.78 24.88 -2.23
N ALA A 42 -5.41 23.73 -1.72
CA ALA A 42 -6.38 22.81 -1.17
C ALA A 42 -6.74 23.21 0.26
N PRO A 43 -8.00 22.98 0.68
CA PRO A 43 -8.39 23.21 2.06
C PRO A 43 -7.58 22.36 3.01
N GLU A 44 -7.43 22.83 4.24
CA GLU A 44 -6.70 22.09 5.26
C GLU A 44 -7.23 20.67 5.45
N GLN A 45 -8.53 20.55 5.40
CA GLN A 45 -9.16 19.24 5.60
C GLN A 45 -8.74 18.27 4.51
N VAL A 46 -8.64 18.75 3.27
CA VAL A 46 -8.22 17.92 2.16
C VAL A 46 -6.77 17.49 2.34
N ILE A 47 -5.92 18.41 2.76
CA ILE A 47 -4.51 18.10 3.02
C ILE A 47 -4.40 17.05 4.11
N ALA A 48 -5.16 17.23 5.20
CA ALA A 48 -5.14 16.27 6.30
C ALA A 48 -5.60 14.89 5.84
N ASN A 49 -6.64 14.84 5.00
CA ASN A 49 -7.13 13.58 4.48
C ASN A 49 -6.08 12.88 3.64
N GLU A 50 -5.36 13.65 2.80
CA GLU A 50 -4.33 13.06 1.95
C GLU A 50 -3.17 12.53 2.80
N LYS A 51 -2.81 13.24 3.86
CA LYS A 51 -1.76 12.78 4.77
C LYS A 51 -2.17 11.48 5.46
N ASN A 52 -3.44 11.39 5.86
CA ASN A 52 -3.94 10.17 6.49
C ASN A 52 -3.91 9.01 5.51
N LYS A 53 -4.29 9.26 4.25
CA LYS A 53 -4.24 8.24 3.22
C LYS A 53 -2.81 7.74 3.01
N MET A 54 -1.86 8.66 3.04
CA MET A 54 -0.47 8.31 2.88
C MET A 54 0.01 7.42 4.01
N ALA A 55 -0.33 7.78 5.23
CA ALA A 55 0.06 6.98 6.40
C ALA A 55 -0.55 5.59 6.33
N ASP A 56 -1.83 5.52 5.96
CA ASP A 56 -2.52 4.24 5.84
C ASP A 56 -1.88 3.36 4.77
N ALA A 57 -1.55 3.98 3.64
CA ALA A 57 -0.94 3.23 2.54
C ALA A 57 0.43 2.69 2.93
N LYS A 58 1.22 3.49 3.63
CA LYS A 58 2.54 3.04 4.10
C LYS A 58 2.41 1.85 5.03
N ALA A 59 1.45 1.94 5.96
CA ALA A 59 1.25 0.84 6.91
C ALA A 59 0.80 -0.42 6.19
N LYS A 60 -0.09 -0.26 5.23
CA LYS A 60 -0.59 -1.41 4.47
C LYS A 60 0.52 -2.06 3.64
N ILE A 61 1.37 -1.24 3.05
CA ILE A 61 2.51 -1.75 2.27
C ILE A 61 3.41 -2.59 3.15
N GLU A 62 3.68 -2.13 4.35
CA GLU A 62 4.52 -2.87 5.28
C GLU A 62 3.88 -4.21 5.64
N ILE A 63 2.59 -4.20 5.93
CA ILE A 63 1.88 -5.42 6.28
C ILE A 63 1.90 -6.40 5.11
N LEU A 64 1.64 -5.92 3.90
CA LEU A 64 1.62 -6.77 2.72
C LEU A 64 3.00 -7.34 2.43
N SER A 65 4.03 -6.51 2.56
CA SER A 65 5.40 -6.96 2.34
C SER A 65 5.79 -8.04 3.34
N ASP A 66 5.40 -7.85 4.60
CA ASP A 66 5.70 -8.84 5.64
C ASP A 66 4.99 -10.16 5.36
N LYS A 67 3.75 -10.08 4.92
CA LYS A 67 2.99 -11.30 4.62
C LYS A 67 3.63 -12.06 3.46
N ILE A 68 4.02 -11.35 2.42
CA ILE A 68 4.66 -11.98 1.27
C ILE A 68 5.97 -12.63 1.69
N SER A 69 6.76 -11.90 2.46
CA SER A 69 8.05 -12.40 2.94
C SER A 69 7.84 -13.66 3.78
N SER A 70 6.84 -13.64 4.63
CA SER A 70 6.54 -14.75 5.49
C SER A 70 6.14 -16.00 4.71
N LEU A 71 5.37 -15.80 3.64
CA LEU A 71 4.92 -16.92 2.83
C LEU A 71 6.03 -17.47 1.93
N SER A 72 6.93 -16.61 1.49
CA SER A 72 7.98 -17.05 0.59
C SER A 72 9.21 -17.54 1.30
N ASP A 73 9.25 -17.35 2.62
CA ASP A 73 10.40 -17.70 3.40
C ASP A 73 10.24 -19.05 4.01
N ASP A 74 9.90 -20.01 3.44
CA ASP A 74 9.63 -21.28 3.95
C ASP A 74 10.67 -22.21 4.19
#